data_d87f1b1e31395671bd2862695d066f24
#
_entry.id   d87f1b1e31395671bd2862695d066f24
#
_cell.length_a   1.000
_cell.length_b   1.000
_cell.length_c   1.000
_cell.angle_alpha   90.00
_cell.angle_beta   90.00
_cell.angle_gamma   90.00
#
_symmetry.space_group_name_H-M   'P 1'
#
loop_
_entity.id
_entity.type
_entity.pdbx_description
1 polymer ?
#
loop_
_entity_poly.entity_id
_entity_poly.type
_entity_poly.pdbx_seq_one_letter_code
_entity_poly.pdbx_strand_id
1 'polypeptide(L)'
;MTALPPLGAHVSVAGGLTTAFERAEALGCTAIQIFVKNANQWRGKELTGDEAERFRAAHAAGPVGPVLAHASYLINLATADAALREKSRAALAGELARCARLGVGGLVVHPGAHLGAGCDAGIARVAASLDRVLAKAPEVPVRILLENTAGQGSCLGDCLEHLERIRSLVARPERVGVCLDTCHAFAAGYAIHEPSGSEEFWSEALERFGEALAGVHLNDSVRPFGSRRDRHAHIGEGEIGLGAFARILQDPRLAAVPMVVETEPGDEMAGHRRDLEVLRGLVEPKKPKRRKSDRSVRSDRSV
;
A
#
# COMPACT_ATOMS: atom_id res chain seq x y z
N MET A 1 -10.98 21.11 9.40
CA MET A 1 -9.72 20.54 8.89
C MET A 1 -9.90 19.03 8.93
N THR A 2 -9.87 18.38 7.82
CA THR A 2 -9.86 16.90 7.77
C THR A 2 -8.56 16.42 8.40
N ALA A 3 -8.66 15.50 9.37
CA ALA A 3 -7.47 14.85 9.93
C ALA A 3 -6.80 14.04 8.81
N LEU A 4 -5.47 14.01 8.78
CA LEU A 4 -4.71 13.14 7.87
C LEU A 4 -5.10 11.67 8.14
N PRO A 5 -5.27 10.86 7.09
CA PRO A 5 -5.37 9.42 7.26
C PRO A 5 -4.10 8.88 7.95
N PRO A 6 -4.14 7.66 8.52
CA PRO A 6 -2.93 7.01 9.00
C PRO A 6 -1.90 6.92 7.87
N LEU A 7 -0.75 7.59 8.01
CA LEU A 7 0.22 7.80 6.93
C LEU A 7 1.61 7.34 7.34
N GLY A 8 2.30 6.68 6.43
CA GLY A 8 3.67 6.24 6.68
C GLY A 8 4.36 5.62 5.47
N ALA A 9 5.23 4.66 5.71
CA ALA A 9 6.07 4.05 4.70
C ALA A 9 6.22 2.54 4.86
N HIS A 10 6.61 1.87 3.79
CA HIS A 10 7.09 0.49 3.84
C HIS A 10 8.52 0.50 4.41
N VAL A 11 8.65 0.22 5.69
CA VAL A 11 9.92 0.33 6.40
C VAL A 11 10.67 -1.00 6.49
N SER A 12 11.99 -0.92 6.43
CA SER A 12 12.87 -2.09 6.56
C SER A 12 12.80 -2.67 7.97
N VAL A 13 12.88 -3.99 8.06
CA VAL A 13 13.06 -4.76 9.31
C VAL A 13 14.50 -5.25 9.51
N ALA A 14 15.45 -4.73 8.75
CA ALA A 14 16.87 -5.08 8.93
C ALA A 14 17.34 -4.71 10.34
N GLY A 15 18.02 -5.65 10.99
CA GLY A 15 18.40 -5.52 12.40
C GLY A 15 17.39 -6.13 13.39
N GLY A 16 16.20 -6.54 12.92
CA GLY A 16 15.13 -7.16 13.72
C GLY A 16 13.78 -6.49 13.49
N LEU A 17 12.70 -7.22 13.79
CA LEU A 17 11.32 -6.73 13.49
C LEU A 17 10.98 -5.44 14.23
N THR A 18 11.47 -5.25 15.46
CA THR A 18 11.19 -4.06 16.29
C THR A 18 11.82 -2.78 15.74
N THR A 19 12.90 -2.87 14.95
CA THR A 19 13.54 -1.69 14.33
C THR A 19 12.62 -0.97 13.37
N ALA A 20 11.54 -1.61 12.91
CA ALA A 20 10.51 -0.97 12.10
C ALA A 20 9.84 0.20 12.84
N PHE A 21 9.61 0.08 14.16
CA PHE A 21 8.99 1.14 14.95
C PHE A 21 9.94 2.30 15.22
N GLU A 22 11.24 2.04 15.43
CA GLU A 22 12.27 3.08 15.54
C GLU A 22 12.35 3.91 14.24
N ARG A 23 12.31 3.23 13.08
CA ARG A 23 12.27 3.87 11.77
C ARG A 23 10.99 4.65 11.54
N ALA A 24 9.86 4.08 11.94
CA ALA A 24 8.55 4.73 11.86
C ALA A 24 8.51 6.02 12.68
N GLU A 25 9.02 5.99 13.90
CA GLU A 25 9.10 7.16 14.78
C GLU A 25 10.00 8.25 14.20
N ALA A 26 11.19 7.88 13.69
CA ALA A 26 12.13 8.80 13.04
C ALA A 26 11.54 9.48 11.80
N LEU A 27 10.54 8.86 11.15
CA LEU A 27 9.80 9.38 9.99
C LEU A 27 8.48 10.07 10.39
N GLY A 28 8.06 9.99 11.65
CA GLY A 28 6.77 10.46 12.12
C GLY A 28 5.60 9.70 11.49
N CYS A 29 5.75 8.40 11.25
CA CYS A 29 4.70 7.55 10.69
C CYS A 29 3.60 7.27 11.71
N THR A 30 2.34 7.25 11.26
CA THR A 30 1.18 6.81 12.02
C THR A 30 0.59 5.49 11.49
N ALA A 31 1.07 5.01 10.35
CA ALA A 31 0.88 3.66 9.82
C ALA A 31 2.19 3.17 9.21
N ILE A 32 2.40 1.87 9.13
CA ILE A 32 3.56 1.29 8.43
C ILE A 32 3.20 0.03 7.66
N GLN A 33 4.05 -0.31 6.71
CA GLN A 33 4.09 -1.63 6.09
C GLN A 33 5.47 -2.24 6.28
N ILE A 34 5.53 -3.56 6.41
CA ILE A 34 6.78 -4.31 6.58
C ILE A 34 6.75 -5.61 5.77
N PHE A 35 7.91 -6.18 5.52
CA PHE A 35 8.01 -7.60 5.20
C PHE A 35 8.14 -8.41 6.50
N VAL A 36 7.30 -9.41 6.71
CA VAL A 36 7.38 -10.29 7.90
C VAL A 36 8.45 -11.38 7.77
N LYS A 37 9.11 -11.45 6.62
CA LYS A 37 10.30 -12.25 6.31
C LYS A 37 11.02 -11.63 5.09
N ASN A 38 12.17 -12.20 4.71
CA ASN A 38 12.83 -11.80 3.46
C ASN A 38 11.90 -12.04 2.25
N ALA A 39 11.57 -10.96 1.51
CA ALA A 39 10.65 -10.98 0.38
C ALA A 39 11.14 -11.85 -0.80
N ASN A 40 12.45 -12.07 -0.92
CA ASN A 40 13.08 -12.85 -1.99
C ASN A 40 13.29 -14.34 -1.62
N GLN A 41 12.70 -14.79 -0.51
CA GLN A 41 12.82 -16.18 -0.04
C GLN A 41 11.44 -16.80 0.15
N TRP A 42 11.30 -18.08 -0.22
CA TRP A 42 10.07 -18.83 -0.01
C TRP A 42 9.76 -19.09 1.47
N ARG A 43 10.78 -19.32 2.26
CA ARG A 43 10.66 -19.57 3.70
C ARG A 43 11.43 -18.53 4.48
N GLY A 44 10.85 -18.02 5.56
CA GLY A 44 11.54 -17.18 6.54
C GLY A 44 12.23 -18.02 7.61
N LYS A 45 13.17 -17.38 8.31
CA LYS A 45 13.67 -17.88 9.61
C LYS A 45 12.46 -18.08 10.55
N GLU A 46 12.55 -19.06 11.43
CA GLU A 46 11.52 -19.24 12.45
C GLU A 46 11.34 -17.96 13.29
N LEU A 47 10.09 -17.57 13.48
CA LEU A 47 9.75 -16.46 14.38
C LEU A 47 9.60 -17.03 15.79
N THR A 48 10.46 -16.62 16.72
CA THR A 48 10.36 -17.06 18.11
C THR A 48 9.19 -16.39 18.85
N GLY A 49 8.78 -16.95 19.99
CA GLY A 49 7.77 -16.33 20.86
C GLY A 49 8.19 -14.94 21.33
N ASP A 50 9.46 -14.86 21.80
CA ASP A 50 10.04 -13.62 22.30
C ASP A 50 10.14 -12.51 21.24
N GLU A 51 10.50 -12.86 19.99
CA GLU A 51 10.51 -11.88 18.89
C GLU A 51 9.12 -11.32 18.62
N ALA A 52 8.10 -12.19 18.62
CA ALA A 52 6.72 -11.77 18.40
C ALA A 52 6.18 -10.92 19.57
N GLU A 53 6.50 -11.28 20.80
CA GLU A 53 6.11 -10.50 21.99
C GLU A 53 6.77 -9.13 22.01
N ARG A 54 8.09 -9.05 21.77
CA ARG A 54 8.79 -7.77 21.66
C ARG A 54 8.22 -6.86 20.56
N PHE A 55 7.87 -7.44 19.41
CA PHE A 55 7.25 -6.68 18.34
C PHE A 55 5.91 -6.09 18.78
N ARG A 56 5.01 -6.90 19.37
CA ARG A 56 3.71 -6.42 19.86
C ARG A 56 3.86 -5.37 20.97
N ALA A 57 4.82 -5.57 21.89
CA ALA A 57 5.10 -4.61 22.96
C ALA A 57 5.61 -3.27 22.39
N ALA A 58 6.52 -3.31 21.42
CA ALA A 58 7.01 -2.09 20.75
C ALA A 58 5.90 -1.37 19.98
N HIS A 59 5.01 -2.11 19.29
CA HIS A 59 3.84 -1.55 18.63
C HIS A 59 2.90 -0.84 19.62
N ALA A 60 2.57 -1.50 20.72
CA ALA A 60 1.67 -0.95 21.73
C ALA A 60 2.22 0.29 22.47
N ALA A 61 3.55 0.42 22.55
CA ALA A 61 4.21 1.55 23.20
C ALA A 61 4.39 2.78 22.30
N GLY A 62 4.29 2.63 20.99
CA GLY A 62 4.58 3.68 20.01
C GLY A 62 3.34 4.38 19.44
N PRO A 63 3.54 5.43 18.63
CA PRO A 63 2.46 6.20 18.00
C PRO A 63 1.90 5.54 16.73
N VAL A 64 2.50 4.44 16.27
CA VAL A 64 2.05 3.73 15.06
C VAL A 64 0.72 3.03 15.35
N GLY A 65 -0.29 3.31 14.54
CA GLY A 65 -1.59 2.64 14.58
C GLY A 65 -1.60 1.39 13.69
N PRO A 66 -2.16 1.43 12.47
CA PRO A 66 -2.20 0.26 11.60
C PRO A 66 -0.81 -0.20 11.15
N VAL A 67 -0.57 -1.51 11.27
CA VAL A 67 0.58 -2.18 10.66
C VAL A 67 0.07 -3.12 9.59
N LEU A 68 0.55 -2.93 8.36
CA LEU A 68 0.34 -3.83 7.24
C LEU A 68 1.62 -4.66 7.01
N ALA A 69 1.46 -5.80 6.39
CA ALA A 69 2.57 -6.56 5.84
C ALA A 69 2.40 -6.71 4.33
N HIS A 70 3.50 -6.81 3.60
CA HIS A 70 3.48 -7.20 2.19
C HIS A 70 4.02 -8.61 2.03
N ALA A 71 3.38 -9.41 1.20
CA ALA A 71 3.80 -10.76 0.91
C ALA A 71 4.99 -10.78 -0.05
N SER A 72 5.71 -11.91 -0.06
CA SER A 72 6.83 -12.13 -0.97
C SER A 72 6.44 -11.97 -2.44
N TYR A 73 7.27 -11.31 -3.23
CA TYR A 73 7.15 -11.17 -4.70
C TYR A 73 7.19 -12.49 -5.46
N LEU A 74 7.64 -13.58 -4.82
CA LEU A 74 7.70 -14.91 -5.43
C LEU A 74 6.32 -15.57 -5.56
N ILE A 75 5.31 -15.08 -4.85
CA ILE A 75 3.98 -15.67 -4.77
C ILE A 75 3.22 -15.40 -6.09
N ASN A 76 2.75 -16.48 -6.73
CA ASN A 76 1.84 -16.41 -7.86
C ASN A 76 0.68 -17.39 -7.66
N LEU A 77 -0.47 -16.87 -7.24
CA LEU A 77 -1.67 -17.69 -6.97
C LEU A 77 -2.44 -18.02 -8.26
N ALA A 78 -2.24 -17.24 -9.32
CA ALA A 78 -2.95 -17.35 -10.60
C ALA A 78 -2.37 -18.39 -11.56
N THR A 79 -1.12 -18.84 -11.33
CA THR A 79 -0.40 -19.71 -12.25
C THR A 79 -1.12 -21.05 -12.50
N ALA A 80 -1.02 -21.56 -13.73
CA ALA A 80 -1.48 -22.91 -14.10
C ALA A 80 -0.56 -24.00 -13.54
N ASP A 81 0.73 -23.70 -13.31
CA ASP A 81 1.69 -24.63 -12.71
C ASP A 81 1.24 -25.00 -11.28
N ALA A 82 0.86 -26.23 -11.11
CA ALA A 82 0.34 -26.75 -9.84
C ALA A 82 1.41 -26.75 -8.72
N ALA A 83 2.67 -27.03 -9.06
CA ALA A 83 3.77 -27.08 -8.09
C ALA A 83 4.10 -25.66 -7.59
N LEU A 84 4.24 -24.70 -8.50
CA LEU A 84 4.46 -23.29 -8.16
C LEU A 84 3.28 -22.72 -7.36
N ARG A 85 2.05 -23.05 -7.73
CA ARG A 85 0.85 -22.60 -7.02
C ARG A 85 0.78 -23.16 -5.60
N GLU A 86 1.12 -24.45 -5.39
CA GLU A 86 1.14 -25.03 -4.05
C GLU A 86 2.26 -24.42 -3.19
N LYS A 87 3.41 -24.16 -3.79
CA LYS A 87 4.51 -23.46 -3.12
C LYS A 87 4.12 -22.03 -2.74
N SER A 88 3.39 -21.33 -3.61
CA SER A 88 2.84 -19.98 -3.36
C SER A 88 1.84 -19.97 -2.21
N ARG A 89 0.91 -20.94 -2.18
CA ARG A 89 -0.05 -21.12 -1.07
C ARG A 89 0.65 -21.38 0.25
N ALA A 90 1.66 -22.25 0.26
CA ALA A 90 2.42 -22.57 1.47
C ALA A 90 3.17 -21.33 1.99
N ALA A 91 3.76 -20.54 1.10
CA ALA A 91 4.43 -19.29 1.46
C ALA A 91 3.44 -18.28 2.05
N LEU A 92 2.30 -18.03 1.37
CA LEU A 92 1.27 -17.10 1.83
C LEU A 92 0.69 -17.53 3.20
N ALA A 93 0.41 -18.81 3.38
CA ALA A 93 -0.06 -19.33 4.68
C ALA A 93 0.96 -19.12 5.81
N GLY A 94 2.25 -19.31 5.51
CA GLY A 94 3.33 -19.05 6.46
C GLY A 94 3.45 -17.58 6.83
N GLU A 95 3.29 -16.67 5.85
CA GLU A 95 3.31 -15.23 6.10
C GLU A 95 2.06 -14.77 6.87
N LEU A 96 0.90 -15.31 6.54
CA LEU A 96 -0.34 -15.06 7.29
C LEU A 96 -0.22 -15.46 8.77
N ALA A 97 0.37 -16.64 9.04
CA ALA A 97 0.62 -17.09 10.40
C ALA A 97 1.61 -16.20 11.15
N ARG A 98 2.63 -15.67 10.46
CA ARG A 98 3.57 -14.70 11.05
C ARG A 98 2.86 -13.39 11.38
N CYS A 99 2.03 -12.86 10.47
CA CYS A 99 1.21 -11.67 10.71
C CYS A 99 0.35 -11.84 11.96
N ALA A 100 -0.32 -12.97 12.12
CA ALA A 100 -1.14 -13.26 13.30
C ALA A 100 -0.33 -13.21 14.61
N ARG A 101 0.85 -13.85 14.62
CA ARG A 101 1.74 -13.85 15.80
C ARG A 101 2.27 -12.47 16.14
N LEU A 102 2.46 -11.63 15.14
CA LEU A 102 2.93 -10.25 15.30
C LEU A 102 1.79 -9.26 15.62
N GLY A 103 0.53 -9.63 15.47
CA GLY A 103 -0.60 -8.72 15.62
C GLY A 103 -0.78 -7.77 14.42
N VAL A 104 -0.26 -8.15 13.25
CA VAL A 104 -0.43 -7.40 11.99
C VAL A 104 -1.82 -7.69 11.42
N GLY A 105 -2.59 -6.63 11.10
CA GLY A 105 -4.00 -6.77 10.72
C GLY A 105 -4.26 -7.12 9.25
N GLY A 106 -3.33 -6.80 8.34
CA GLY A 106 -3.46 -7.01 6.90
C GLY A 106 -2.19 -7.52 6.25
N LEU A 107 -2.32 -8.50 5.34
CA LEU A 107 -1.24 -9.03 4.51
C LEU A 107 -1.54 -8.73 3.05
N VAL A 108 -0.86 -7.75 2.47
CA VAL A 108 -0.99 -7.34 1.06
C VAL A 108 -0.34 -8.38 0.16
N VAL A 109 -0.99 -8.70 -0.95
CA VAL A 109 -0.47 -9.65 -1.94
C VAL A 109 -0.98 -9.32 -3.34
N HIS A 110 -0.10 -9.35 -4.33
CA HIS A 110 -0.51 -9.35 -5.74
C HIS A 110 -1.24 -10.66 -6.08
N PRO A 111 -2.34 -10.63 -6.84
CA PRO A 111 -3.04 -11.85 -7.26
C PRO A 111 -2.16 -12.85 -8.02
N GLY A 112 -1.16 -12.30 -8.74
CA GLY A 112 -0.24 -13.07 -9.59
C GLY A 112 -0.60 -12.98 -11.06
N ALA A 113 0.11 -13.77 -11.88
CA ALA A 113 0.00 -13.80 -13.34
C ALA A 113 -0.52 -15.14 -13.84
N HIS A 114 -1.47 -15.12 -14.79
CA HIS A 114 -2.07 -16.34 -15.35
C HIS A 114 -1.20 -17.05 -16.41
N LEU A 115 -0.11 -16.42 -16.86
CA LEU A 115 0.91 -16.98 -17.74
C LEU A 115 0.33 -17.66 -19.01
N GLY A 116 -0.61 -17.00 -19.68
CA GLY A 116 -1.26 -17.50 -20.90
C GLY A 116 -2.48 -18.40 -20.67
N ALA A 117 -2.81 -18.78 -19.44
CA ALA A 117 -3.96 -19.64 -19.14
C ALA A 117 -5.33 -18.94 -19.18
N GLY A 118 -5.34 -17.64 -19.44
CA GLY A 118 -6.57 -16.82 -19.47
C GLY A 118 -6.93 -16.22 -18.11
N CYS A 119 -7.56 -15.04 -18.16
CA CYS A 119 -7.91 -14.23 -17.01
C CYS A 119 -8.90 -14.96 -16.08
N ASP A 120 -10.01 -15.48 -16.62
CA ASP A 120 -11.05 -16.18 -15.84
C ASP A 120 -10.49 -17.38 -15.08
N ALA A 121 -9.66 -18.17 -15.76
CA ALA A 121 -9.01 -19.32 -15.15
C ALA A 121 -8.00 -18.89 -14.06
N GLY A 122 -7.33 -17.75 -14.25
CA GLY A 122 -6.44 -17.16 -13.27
C GLY A 122 -7.19 -16.70 -12.03
N ILE A 123 -8.26 -15.93 -12.20
CA ILE A 123 -9.16 -15.45 -11.12
C ILE A 123 -9.67 -16.62 -10.29
N ALA A 124 -10.21 -17.67 -10.95
CA ALA A 124 -10.69 -18.85 -10.24
C ALA A 124 -9.61 -19.55 -9.42
N ARG A 125 -8.35 -19.61 -9.95
CA ARG A 125 -7.22 -20.21 -9.22
C ARG A 125 -6.81 -19.36 -8.02
N VAL A 126 -6.82 -18.01 -8.12
CA VAL A 126 -6.56 -17.12 -7.00
C VAL A 126 -7.58 -17.37 -5.90
N ALA A 127 -8.87 -17.31 -6.21
CA ALA A 127 -9.95 -17.54 -5.24
C ALA A 127 -9.81 -18.91 -4.54
N ALA A 128 -9.65 -19.99 -5.30
CA ALA A 128 -9.45 -21.34 -4.75
C ALA A 128 -8.14 -21.46 -3.93
N SER A 129 -7.13 -20.65 -4.24
CA SER A 129 -5.89 -20.61 -3.46
C SER A 129 -6.08 -19.89 -2.13
N LEU A 130 -6.80 -18.78 -2.14
CA LEU A 130 -7.16 -18.04 -0.92
C LEU A 130 -8.00 -18.90 0.02
N ASP A 131 -9.00 -19.61 -0.49
CA ASP A 131 -9.82 -20.53 0.32
C ASP A 131 -8.96 -21.60 1.00
N ARG A 132 -8.03 -22.21 0.28
CA ARG A 132 -7.12 -23.21 0.85
C ARG A 132 -6.16 -22.62 1.90
N VAL A 133 -5.70 -21.40 1.71
CA VAL A 133 -4.86 -20.70 2.68
C VAL A 133 -5.65 -20.37 3.94
N LEU A 134 -6.84 -19.78 3.78
CA LEU A 134 -7.69 -19.37 4.88
C LEU A 134 -8.24 -20.58 5.68
N ALA A 135 -8.52 -21.71 5.02
CA ALA A 135 -8.93 -22.94 5.69
C ALA A 135 -7.87 -23.51 6.65
N LYS A 136 -6.59 -23.24 6.40
CA LYS A 136 -5.49 -23.64 7.30
C LYS A 136 -5.36 -22.75 8.55
N ALA A 137 -6.01 -21.59 8.55
CA ALA A 137 -5.93 -20.61 9.64
C ALA A 137 -7.30 -19.94 9.89
N PRO A 138 -8.33 -20.71 10.25
CA PRO A 138 -9.70 -20.21 10.33
C PRO A 138 -9.90 -19.13 11.40
N GLU A 139 -9.15 -19.22 12.51
CA GLU A 139 -9.28 -18.32 13.67
C GLU A 139 -8.29 -17.14 13.63
N VAL A 140 -7.45 -17.05 12.60
CA VAL A 140 -6.48 -15.96 12.49
C VAL A 140 -7.18 -14.68 12.05
N PRO A 141 -7.15 -13.56 12.80
CA PRO A 141 -7.91 -12.34 12.48
C PRO A 141 -7.30 -11.49 11.36
N VAL A 142 -6.20 -11.93 10.75
CA VAL A 142 -5.50 -11.20 9.68
C VAL A 142 -6.28 -11.29 8.38
N ARG A 143 -6.49 -10.17 7.70
CA ARG A 143 -7.07 -10.14 6.36
C ARG A 143 -5.96 -10.26 5.30
N ILE A 144 -6.25 -10.96 4.20
CA ILE A 144 -5.41 -10.93 3.00
C ILE A 144 -5.92 -9.77 2.14
N LEU A 145 -5.04 -8.84 1.78
CA LEU A 145 -5.39 -7.66 0.99
C LEU A 145 -4.90 -7.87 -0.45
N LEU A 146 -5.83 -8.04 -1.37
CA LEU A 146 -5.49 -8.12 -2.79
C LEU A 146 -5.09 -6.74 -3.29
N GLU A 147 -3.94 -6.66 -3.93
CA GLU A 147 -3.46 -5.42 -4.49
C GLU A 147 -3.75 -5.33 -5.99
N ASN A 148 -4.17 -4.14 -6.47
CA ASN A 148 -4.20 -3.89 -7.90
C ASN A 148 -2.79 -3.88 -8.47
N THR A 149 -2.66 -4.12 -9.78
CA THR A 149 -1.37 -4.21 -10.47
C THR A 149 -1.32 -3.30 -11.70
N ALA A 150 -0.13 -2.99 -12.16
CA ALA A 150 0.08 -2.21 -13.38
C ALA A 150 -0.34 -2.93 -14.69
N GLY A 151 -0.71 -4.20 -14.63
CA GLY A 151 -1.10 -4.99 -15.81
C GLY A 151 0.09 -5.42 -16.66
N GLN A 152 1.27 -5.63 -16.09
CA GLN A 152 2.42 -6.14 -16.82
C GLN A 152 2.18 -7.60 -17.28
N GLY A 153 2.35 -7.85 -18.57
CA GLY A 153 2.22 -9.19 -19.16
C GLY A 153 0.84 -9.78 -18.94
N SER A 154 0.73 -10.77 -18.07
CA SER A 154 -0.51 -11.48 -17.74
C SER A 154 -0.89 -11.37 -16.25
N CYS A 155 -0.43 -10.33 -15.58
CA CYS A 155 -0.78 -10.04 -14.19
C CYS A 155 -2.28 -9.74 -14.06
N LEU A 156 -2.90 -10.31 -13.05
CA LEU A 156 -4.27 -10.02 -12.66
C LEU A 156 -4.29 -8.82 -11.70
N GLY A 157 -5.40 -8.08 -11.69
CA GLY A 157 -5.59 -6.93 -10.82
C GLY A 157 -5.33 -5.59 -11.50
N ASP A 158 -5.14 -5.57 -12.82
CA ASP A 158 -5.02 -4.34 -13.62
C ASP A 158 -6.36 -3.61 -13.82
N CYS A 159 -7.45 -4.22 -13.41
CA CYS A 159 -8.74 -3.55 -13.24
C CYS A 159 -9.39 -3.95 -11.91
N LEU A 160 -10.23 -3.07 -11.36
CA LEU A 160 -10.92 -3.28 -10.08
C LEU A 160 -11.85 -4.49 -10.14
N GLU A 161 -12.42 -4.77 -11.30
CA GLU A 161 -13.28 -5.94 -11.53
C GLU A 161 -12.55 -7.26 -11.23
N HIS A 162 -11.26 -7.39 -11.54
CA HIS A 162 -10.51 -8.60 -11.21
C HIS A 162 -10.49 -8.87 -9.70
N LEU A 163 -10.26 -7.84 -8.90
CA LEU A 163 -10.22 -7.94 -7.43
C LEU A 163 -11.60 -8.26 -6.86
N GLU A 164 -12.64 -7.61 -7.37
CA GLU A 164 -14.03 -7.87 -6.99
C GLU A 164 -14.43 -9.30 -7.31
N ARG A 165 -14.15 -9.77 -8.52
CA ARG A 165 -14.45 -11.16 -8.95
C ARG A 165 -13.72 -12.19 -8.11
N ILE A 166 -12.44 -11.96 -7.77
CA ILE A 166 -11.71 -12.85 -6.87
C ILE A 166 -12.42 -12.90 -5.52
N ARG A 167 -12.76 -11.75 -4.95
CA ARG A 167 -13.44 -11.66 -3.66
C ARG A 167 -14.83 -12.32 -3.65
N SER A 168 -15.59 -12.18 -4.74
CA SER A 168 -16.92 -12.80 -4.86
C SER A 168 -16.89 -14.33 -4.95
N LEU A 169 -15.77 -14.90 -5.38
CA LEU A 169 -15.59 -16.35 -5.52
C LEU A 169 -15.02 -17.02 -4.27
N VAL A 170 -14.47 -16.27 -3.30
CA VAL A 170 -13.94 -16.89 -2.08
C VAL A 170 -15.08 -17.20 -1.08
N ALA A 171 -14.91 -18.29 -0.35
CA ALA A 171 -15.88 -18.73 0.65
C ALA A 171 -16.00 -17.78 1.85
N ARG A 172 -14.96 -16.99 2.13
CA ARG A 172 -14.87 -16.06 3.27
C ARG A 172 -14.45 -14.66 2.83
N PRO A 173 -15.30 -13.91 2.10
CA PRO A 173 -14.97 -12.61 1.53
C PRO A 173 -14.63 -11.55 2.59
N GLU A 174 -15.12 -11.69 3.83
CA GLU A 174 -14.78 -10.82 4.96
C GLU A 174 -13.28 -10.93 5.37
N ARG A 175 -12.63 -12.04 5.02
CA ARG A 175 -11.20 -12.28 5.26
C ARG A 175 -10.30 -11.78 4.13
N VAL A 176 -10.90 -11.29 3.03
CA VAL A 176 -10.18 -10.80 1.84
C VAL A 176 -10.54 -9.33 1.62
N GLY A 177 -9.59 -8.46 1.89
CA GLY A 177 -9.69 -7.02 1.62
C GLY A 177 -8.97 -6.65 0.32
N VAL A 178 -8.80 -5.33 0.15
CA VAL A 178 -8.14 -4.73 -1.01
C VAL A 178 -7.15 -3.67 -0.52
N CYS A 179 -6.01 -3.60 -1.18
CA CYS A 179 -5.06 -2.50 -1.13
C CYS A 179 -4.96 -1.89 -2.54
N LEU A 180 -5.00 -0.56 -2.64
CA LEU A 180 -4.92 0.11 -3.94
C LEU A 180 -3.63 0.92 -4.05
N ASP A 181 -2.82 0.60 -5.06
CA ASP A 181 -1.60 1.33 -5.40
C ASP A 181 -1.87 2.35 -6.51
N THR A 182 -1.45 3.59 -6.28
CA THR A 182 -1.65 4.71 -7.21
C THR A 182 -0.79 4.61 -8.45
N CYS A 183 0.46 4.16 -8.35
CA CYS A 183 1.32 3.92 -9.50
C CYS A 183 0.75 2.80 -10.38
N HIS A 184 0.29 1.72 -9.77
CA HIS A 184 -0.33 0.61 -10.49
C HIS A 184 -1.61 1.05 -11.20
N ALA A 185 -2.50 1.77 -10.53
CA ALA A 185 -3.73 2.29 -11.14
C ALA A 185 -3.43 3.19 -12.34
N PHE A 186 -2.49 4.13 -12.19
CA PHE A 186 -2.06 5.02 -13.27
C PHE A 186 -1.46 4.26 -14.45
N ALA A 187 -0.56 3.32 -14.17
CA ALA A 187 0.08 2.49 -15.19
C ALA A 187 -0.91 1.55 -15.88
N ALA A 188 -1.96 1.10 -15.20
CA ALA A 188 -3.04 0.28 -15.77
C ALA A 188 -4.01 1.08 -16.65
N GLY A 189 -4.02 2.42 -16.56
CA GLY A 189 -4.83 3.30 -17.39
C GLY A 189 -6.00 3.97 -16.67
N TYR A 190 -6.02 3.97 -15.34
CA TYR A 190 -6.93 4.82 -14.57
C TYR A 190 -6.40 6.24 -14.51
N ALA A 191 -7.16 7.21 -14.98
CA ALA A 191 -6.75 8.61 -15.10
C ALA A 191 -6.74 9.36 -13.76
N ILE A 192 -6.16 8.76 -12.71
CA ILE A 192 -6.14 9.31 -11.34
C ILE A 192 -5.39 10.64 -11.22
N HIS A 193 -4.55 10.98 -12.18
CA HIS A 193 -3.84 12.26 -12.28
C HIS A 193 -4.79 13.42 -12.62
N GLU A 194 -5.90 13.15 -13.30
CA GLU A 194 -6.93 14.13 -13.63
C GLU A 194 -8.00 14.20 -12.52
N PRO A 195 -8.59 15.38 -12.26
CA PRO A 195 -9.62 15.52 -11.23
C PRO A 195 -10.82 14.60 -11.40
N SER A 196 -11.39 14.52 -12.62
CA SER A 196 -12.55 13.67 -12.91
C SER A 196 -12.20 12.18 -12.83
N GLY A 197 -11.09 11.78 -13.43
CA GLY A 197 -10.66 10.38 -13.39
C GLY A 197 -10.28 9.91 -11.98
N SER A 198 -9.75 10.80 -11.15
CA SER A 198 -9.51 10.52 -9.72
C SER A 198 -10.83 10.27 -8.98
N GLU A 199 -11.83 11.14 -9.18
CA GLU A 199 -13.16 10.96 -8.55
C GLU A 199 -13.84 9.67 -9.02
N GLU A 200 -13.81 9.40 -10.33
CA GLU A 200 -14.36 8.17 -10.91
C GLU A 200 -13.71 6.92 -10.30
N PHE A 201 -12.38 6.87 -10.26
CA PHE A 201 -11.63 5.72 -9.71
C PHE A 201 -11.94 5.46 -8.24
N TRP A 202 -11.89 6.50 -7.39
CA TRP A 202 -12.14 6.32 -5.96
C TRP A 202 -13.61 6.04 -5.64
N SER A 203 -14.54 6.62 -6.42
CA SER A 203 -15.97 6.32 -6.27
C SER A 203 -16.27 4.87 -6.67
N GLU A 204 -15.75 4.40 -7.79
CA GLU A 204 -15.85 3.00 -8.22
C GLU A 204 -15.22 2.05 -7.18
N ALA A 205 -14.02 2.38 -6.69
CA ALA A 205 -13.34 1.56 -5.69
C ALA A 205 -14.15 1.45 -4.39
N LEU A 206 -14.72 2.55 -3.92
CA LEU A 206 -15.53 2.56 -2.70
C LEU A 206 -16.88 1.87 -2.88
N GLU A 207 -17.51 1.99 -4.05
CA GLU A 207 -18.74 1.26 -4.38
C GLU A 207 -18.51 -0.24 -4.38
N ARG A 208 -17.42 -0.72 -5.01
CA ARG A 208 -17.10 -2.15 -5.11
C ARG A 208 -16.60 -2.77 -3.80
N PHE A 209 -15.81 -2.02 -3.04
CA PHE A 209 -15.06 -2.60 -1.93
C PHE A 209 -15.52 -2.09 -0.55
N GLY A 210 -15.98 -0.86 -0.43
CA GLY A 210 -16.42 -0.29 0.86
C GLY A 210 -15.37 -0.53 1.96
N GLU A 211 -15.79 -1.14 3.07
CA GLU A 211 -14.91 -1.48 4.22
C GLU A 211 -13.84 -2.55 3.91
N ALA A 212 -13.90 -3.19 2.75
CA ALA A 212 -12.87 -4.10 2.32
C ALA A 212 -11.63 -3.36 1.77
N LEU A 213 -11.74 -2.08 1.38
CA LEU A 213 -10.59 -1.23 1.10
C LEU A 213 -9.86 -0.95 2.42
N ALA A 214 -8.69 -1.54 2.59
CA ALA A 214 -7.99 -1.59 3.88
C ALA A 214 -6.54 -1.12 3.81
N GLY A 215 -6.11 -0.62 2.67
CA GLY A 215 -4.79 -0.02 2.47
C GLY A 215 -4.72 0.76 1.16
N VAL A 216 -3.85 1.75 1.13
CA VAL A 216 -3.48 2.48 -0.08
C VAL A 216 -1.96 2.59 -0.12
N HIS A 217 -1.36 2.24 -1.24
CA HIS A 217 0.03 2.57 -1.53
C HIS A 217 0.06 3.89 -2.32
N LEU A 218 0.72 4.89 -1.73
CA LEU A 218 0.90 6.21 -2.35
C LEU A 218 2.26 6.25 -3.05
N ASN A 219 2.28 5.90 -4.32
CA ASN A 219 3.47 5.87 -5.14
C ASN A 219 3.25 6.72 -6.40
N ASP A 220 4.19 7.61 -6.73
CA ASP A 220 4.18 8.29 -8.02
C ASP A 220 4.73 7.34 -9.09
N SER A 221 4.63 7.69 -10.37
CA SER A 221 5.02 6.81 -11.48
C SER A 221 6.12 7.42 -12.31
N VAL A 222 7.24 6.69 -12.47
CA VAL A 222 8.31 7.05 -13.45
C VAL A 222 7.81 6.91 -14.88
N ARG A 223 6.79 6.08 -15.11
CA ARG A 223 6.33 5.73 -16.46
C ARG A 223 5.06 6.48 -16.82
N PRO A 224 4.82 6.75 -18.10
CA PRO A 224 3.64 7.48 -18.55
C PRO A 224 2.36 6.69 -18.29
N PHE A 225 1.26 7.41 -18.32
CA PHE A 225 -0.10 6.89 -18.21
C PHE A 225 -0.35 5.70 -19.15
N GLY A 226 -0.97 4.65 -18.62
CA GLY A 226 -1.31 3.45 -19.38
C GLY A 226 -0.12 2.62 -19.86
N SER A 227 1.06 2.85 -19.32
CA SER A 227 2.31 2.18 -19.73
C SER A 227 2.35 0.70 -19.43
N ARG A 228 1.51 0.20 -18.53
CA ARG A 228 1.53 -1.17 -17.98
C ARG A 228 2.89 -1.57 -17.41
N ARG A 229 3.57 -0.61 -16.77
CA ARG A 229 4.90 -0.82 -16.16
C ARG A 229 4.92 -0.26 -14.76
N ASP A 230 5.14 -1.15 -13.81
CA ASP A 230 5.34 -0.82 -12.43
C ASP A 230 6.75 -0.26 -12.19
N ARG A 231 6.84 1.05 -11.93
CA ARG A 231 8.09 1.75 -11.58
C ARG A 231 7.72 2.95 -10.73
N HIS A 232 7.89 2.81 -9.42
CA HIS A 232 7.61 3.86 -8.45
C HIS A 232 8.59 5.02 -8.60
N ALA A 233 8.07 6.23 -8.50
CA ALA A 233 8.81 7.48 -8.35
C ALA A 233 8.51 8.08 -6.97
N HIS A 234 9.40 8.93 -6.49
CA HIS A 234 9.13 9.75 -5.32
C HIS A 234 7.93 10.68 -5.55
N ILE A 235 7.20 10.98 -4.50
CA ILE A 235 5.99 11.82 -4.56
C ILE A 235 6.31 13.19 -5.17
N GLY A 236 5.66 13.49 -6.30
CA GLY A 236 5.84 14.72 -7.08
C GLY A 236 7.04 14.73 -8.02
N GLU A 237 7.74 13.60 -8.18
CA GLU A 237 8.82 13.44 -9.17
C GLU A 237 8.40 12.57 -10.36
N GLY A 238 7.17 12.07 -10.34
CA GLY A 238 6.61 11.22 -11.40
C GLY A 238 5.52 11.91 -12.21
N GLU A 239 4.84 11.11 -13.00
CA GLU A 239 3.84 11.54 -14.00
C GLU A 239 2.42 11.68 -13.41
N ILE A 240 2.16 11.22 -12.17
CA ILE A 240 0.84 11.34 -11.51
C ILE A 240 0.63 12.77 -11.01
N GLY A 241 1.65 13.34 -10.37
CA GLY A 241 1.67 14.72 -9.90
C GLY A 241 0.93 14.96 -8.59
N LEU A 242 1.35 16.01 -7.88
CA LEU A 242 0.92 16.33 -6.51
C LEU A 242 -0.59 16.54 -6.35
N GLY A 243 -1.27 16.97 -7.40
CA GLY A 243 -2.72 17.21 -7.37
C GLY A 243 -3.54 15.95 -7.08
N ALA A 244 -3.10 14.80 -7.57
CA ALA A 244 -3.73 13.51 -7.30
C ALA A 244 -3.61 13.13 -5.82
N PHE A 245 -2.39 13.19 -5.27
CA PHE A 245 -2.13 12.88 -3.87
C PHE A 245 -2.87 13.83 -2.91
N ALA A 246 -2.96 15.13 -3.27
CA ALA A 246 -3.75 16.08 -2.49
C ALA A 246 -5.24 15.70 -2.42
N ARG A 247 -5.83 15.26 -3.54
CA ARG A 247 -7.22 14.80 -3.58
C ARG A 247 -7.43 13.55 -2.72
N ILE A 248 -6.53 12.57 -2.81
CA ILE A 248 -6.61 11.33 -2.04
C ILE A 248 -6.55 11.62 -0.54
N LEU A 249 -5.56 12.41 -0.10
CA LEU A 249 -5.36 12.73 1.31
C LEU A 249 -6.48 13.60 1.91
N GLN A 250 -7.21 14.34 1.09
CA GLN A 250 -8.30 15.22 1.51
C GLN A 250 -9.67 14.57 1.34
N ASP A 251 -9.76 13.37 0.77
CA ASP A 251 -11.02 12.65 0.61
C ASP A 251 -11.50 12.09 1.96
N PRO A 252 -12.62 12.59 2.51
CA PRO A 252 -13.11 12.13 3.81
C PRO A 252 -13.53 10.66 3.81
N ARG A 253 -13.83 10.08 2.62
CA ARG A 253 -14.20 8.67 2.47
C ARG A 253 -13.01 7.75 2.76
N LEU A 254 -11.77 8.26 2.59
CA LEU A 254 -10.51 7.54 2.78
C LEU A 254 -9.82 7.87 4.12
N ALA A 255 -10.40 8.73 4.96
CA ALA A 255 -9.77 9.26 6.16
C ALA A 255 -9.32 8.20 7.19
N ALA A 256 -9.94 7.02 7.19
CA ALA A 256 -9.58 5.92 8.09
C ALA A 256 -8.70 4.84 7.44
N VAL A 257 -8.44 4.92 6.12
CA VAL A 257 -7.66 3.93 5.38
C VAL A 257 -6.17 4.21 5.56
N PRO A 258 -5.36 3.25 6.05
CA PRO A 258 -3.91 3.43 6.16
C PRO A 258 -3.27 3.59 4.79
N MET A 259 -2.37 4.55 4.68
CA MET A 259 -1.66 4.89 3.46
C MET A 259 -0.15 4.85 3.67
N VAL A 260 0.57 4.17 2.79
CA VAL A 260 2.04 4.05 2.89
C VAL A 260 2.71 4.29 1.55
N VAL A 261 3.90 4.88 1.58
CA VAL A 261 4.77 4.97 0.41
C VAL A 261 5.67 3.73 0.31
N GLU A 262 5.97 3.30 -0.90
CA GLU A 262 6.87 2.17 -1.21
C GLU A 262 8.02 2.59 -2.14
N THR A 263 8.34 3.86 -2.12
CA THR A 263 9.44 4.46 -2.86
C THR A 263 10.80 4.02 -2.30
N GLU A 264 11.88 4.29 -3.02
CA GLU A 264 13.23 3.99 -2.54
C GLU A 264 13.50 4.76 -1.23
N PRO A 265 13.91 4.07 -0.14
CA PRO A 265 14.14 4.76 1.14
C PRO A 265 15.31 5.74 1.08
N GLY A 266 16.30 5.49 0.22
CA GLY A 266 17.55 6.25 0.19
C GLY A 266 18.41 6.06 1.45
N ASP A 267 19.55 6.77 1.50
CA ASP A 267 20.41 6.76 2.68
C ASP A 267 19.67 7.37 3.88
N GLU A 268 19.78 6.70 5.03
CA GLU A 268 19.11 7.13 6.28
C GLU A 268 17.60 7.44 6.12
N MET A 269 16.95 6.78 5.18
CA MET A 269 15.52 6.96 4.84
C MET A 269 15.18 8.38 4.32
N ALA A 270 16.14 9.07 3.70
CA ALA A 270 15.93 10.43 3.20
C ALA A 270 14.82 10.51 2.15
N GLY A 271 14.68 9.49 1.30
CA GLY A 271 13.60 9.38 0.32
C GLY A 271 12.23 9.32 0.98
N HIS A 272 12.02 8.39 1.90
CA HIS A 272 10.75 8.28 2.64
C HIS A 272 10.43 9.55 3.45
N ARG A 273 11.44 10.15 4.10
CA ARG A 273 11.27 11.41 4.85
C ARG A 273 10.72 12.52 3.96
N ARG A 274 11.35 12.70 2.80
CA ARG A 274 10.94 13.68 1.80
C ARG A 274 9.52 13.43 1.31
N ASP A 275 9.18 12.18 0.93
CA ASP A 275 7.84 11.85 0.44
C ASP A 275 6.77 12.15 1.49
N LEU A 276 7.01 11.75 2.74
CA LEU A 276 6.06 12.01 3.83
C LEU A 276 5.95 13.51 4.16
N GLU A 277 7.02 14.29 4.07
CA GLU A 277 6.99 15.75 4.22
C GLU A 277 6.16 16.40 3.10
N VAL A 278 6.34 15.97 1.85
CA VAL A 278 5.56 16.43 0.71
C VAL A 278 4.09 16.12 0.92
N LEU A 279 3.73 14.87 1.24
CA LEU A 279 2.33 14.46 1.46
C LEU A 279 1.66 15.25 2.60
N ARG A 280 2.34 15.45 3.73
CA ARG A 280 1.81 16.26 4.84
C ARG A 280 1.58 17.70 4.42
N GLY A 281 2.50 18.27 3.65
CA GLY A 281 2.40 19.64 3.13
C GLY A 281 1.22 19.88 2.16
N LEU A 282 0.68 18.81 1.55
CA LEU A 282 -0.50 18.91 0.68
C LEU A 282 -1.82 19.14 1.44
N VAL A 283 -1.85 18.84 2.74
CA VAL A 283 -3.05 18.95 3.58
C VAL A 283 -2.98 20.14 4.55
N GLU A 284 -1.77 20.64 4.80
CA GLU A 284 -1.60 21.83 5.64
C GLU A 284 -2.18 23.08 4.97
N PRO A 285 -2.90 23.97 5.71
CA PRO A 285 -3.33 25.24 5.16
C PRO A 285 -2.10 26.06 4.75
N LYS A 286 -2.03 26.46 3.48
CA LYS A 286 -0.96 27.34 2.99
C LYS A 286 -0.89 28.59 3.89
N LYS A 287 0.20 28.76 4.64
CA LYS A 287 0.45 29.98 5.40
C LYS A 287 0.33 31.18 4.45
N PRO A 288 -0.46 32.21 4.77
CA PRO A 288 -0.60 33.35 3.89
C PRO A 288 0.79 33.97 3.65
N LYS A 289 1.16 34.13 2.38
CA LYS A 289 2.40 34.82 2.00
C LYS A 289 2.40 36.18 2.69
N ARG A 290 3.35 36.42 3.59
CA ARG A 290 3.58 37.76 4.16
C ARG A 290 3.70 38.73 3.01
N ARG A 291 2.74 39.63 2.85
CA ARG A 291 2.87 40.77 1.95
C ARG A 291 4.15 41.53 2.38
N LYS A 292 5.12 41.63 1.50
CA LYS A 292 6.22 42.57 1.68
C LYS A 292 5.57 43.96 1.80
N SER A 293 5.69 44.58 2.97
CA SER A 293 5.27 45.96 3.15
C SER A 293 6.14 46.83 2.24
N ASP A 294 5.52 47.43 1.23
CA ASP A 294 6.13 48.53 0.48
C ASP A 294 6.42 49.64 1.48
N ARG A 295 7.68 49.75 1.87
CA ARG A 295 8.19 50.98 2.47
C ARG A 295 8.28 52.01 1.35
N SER A 296 7.23 52.76 1.16
CA SER A 296 7.27 54.01 0.39
C SER A 296 8.31 54.96 1.00
N VAL A 297 9.36 55.19 0.22
CA VAL A 297 10.32 56.26 0.48
C VAL A 297 9.58 57.57 0.40
N ARG A 298 9.35 58.23 1.55
CA ARG A 298 8.99 59.64 1.59
C ARG A 298 10.21 60.43 1.18
N SER A 299 10.19 61.04 0.02
CA SER A 299 11.13 62.09 -0.36
C SER A 299 10.84 63.33 0.46
N ASP A 300 11.77 63.72 1.32
CA ASP A 300 11.83 65.06 1.92
C ASP A 300 12.14 66.07 0.80
N ARG A 301 11.18 66.94 0.56
CA ARG A 301 11.42 68.22 -0.08
C ARG A 301 11.51 69.24 1.06
N SER A 302 12.71 69.78 1.27
CA SER A 302 12.94 71.01 2.01
C SER A 302 13.43 72.09 1.06
N VAL A 303 12.87 73.22 1.21
CA VAL A 303 13.07 74.51 0.58
C VAL A 303 14.50 75.02 0.69
#